data_de338e09978b7a74bab2dd586e5b92f4
#
_entry.id   de338e09978b7a74bab2dd586e5b92f4
#
_cell.length_a   1.000
_cell.length_b   1.000
_cell.length_c   1.000
_cell.angle_alpha   90.00
_cell.angle_beta   90.00
_cell.angle_gamma   90.00
#
_symmetry.space_group_name_H-M   'P 1'
#
loop_
_entity.id
_entity.type
_entity.pdbx_description
1 polymer ?
#
loop_
_entity_poly.entity_id
_entity_poly.type
_entity_poly.pdbx_seq_one_letter_code
_entity_poly.pdbx_strand_id
1 'polypeptide(L)'
;MNTLHKTLFGLLVIQLALIPLTWRKTTSAPAAASALVEFDRGAVTRVEVDEGPDKASVALAREGDGWVVASAGGFAAKTEEVDELLTLLGEIKLSPTPIATQAVSHGALGVAAEGYERRVVIAEGSERKTYFFGRSDAGGLNARRDGDDAVYAARGATLLDLSAGGGDYIEREYLNVNVGQLDTFSIVTPAGRIDAQRVGGEWILAGLPEGRVADGEAIGRAA
;
A
#
# COMPACT_ATOMS: atom_id res chain seq x y z
N MET A 1 -3.90 -29.85 -69.31
CA MET A 1 -3.75 -29.06 -68.07
C MET A 1 -2.30 -28.56 -68.08
N ASN A 2 -2.11 -27.27 -68.32
CA ASN A 2 -0.78 -26.67 -68.56
C ASN A 2 0.08 -26.73 -67.28
N THR A 3 1.38 -26.85 -67.46
CA THR A 3 2.39 -26.91 -66.36
C THR A 3 2.19 -25.77 -65.34
N LEU A 4 1.76 -24.62 -65.82
CA LEU A 4 1.44 -23.44 -65.00
C LEU A 4 0.30 -23.70 -63.97
N HIS A 5 -0.76 -24.43 -64.39
CA HIS A 5 -1.88 -24.74 -63.47
C HIS A 5 -1.48 -25.78 -62.43
N LYS A 6 -0.55 -26.68 -62.72
CA LYS A 6 -0.05 -27.66 -61.72
C LYS A 6 0.83 -26.97 -60.67
N THR A 7 1.67 -25.99 -61.06
CA THR A 7 2.47 -25.25 -60.11
C THR A 7 1.65 -24.30 -59.24
N LEU A 8 0.62 -23.64 -59.80
CA LEU A 8 -0.30 -22.80 -59.01
C LEU A 8 -1.09 -23.62 -58.02
N PHE A 9 -1.57 -24.83 -58.41
CA PHE A 9 -2.30 -25.69 -57.51
C PHE A 9 -1.43 -26.24 -56.37
N GLY A 10 -0.15 -26.56 -56.66
CA GLY A 10 0.82 -26.94 -55.64
C GLY A 10 1.09 -25.83 -54.63
N LEU A 11 1.22 -24.57 -55.07
CA LEU A 11 1.43 -23.41 -54.25
C LEU A 11 0.22 -23.15 -53.31
N LEU A 12 -1.01 -23.28 -53.86
CA LEU A 12 -2.25 -23.14 -53.11
C LEU A 12 -2.38 -24.19 -51.98
N VAL A 13 -2.02 -25.44 -52.26
CA VAL A 13 -2.05 -26.54 -51.28
C VAL A 13 -1.05 -26.26 -50.12
N ILE A 14 0.17 -25.75 -50.47
CA ILE A 14 1.16 -25.39 -49.45
C ILE A 14 0.66 -24.22 -48.58
N GLN A 15 0.02 -23.20 -49.18
CA GLN A 15 -0.56 -22.08 -48.42
C GLN A 15 -1.68 -22.54 -47.51
N LEU A 16 -2.58 -23.41 -47.98
CA LEU A 16 -3.65 -23.99 -47.13
C LEU A 16 -3.11 -24.87 -46.01
N ALA A 17 -1.99 -25.54 -46.18
CA ALA A 17 -1.34 -26.34 -45.14
C ALA A 17 -0.63 -25.47 -44.07
N LEU A 18 -0.18 -24.25 -44.45
CA LEU A 18 0.47 -23.31 -43.51
C LEU A 18 -0.52 -22.51 -42.65
N ILE A 19 -1.76 -22.33 -43.09
CA ILE A 19 -2.80 -21.58 -42.34
C ILE A 19 -3.05 -22.16 -40.92
N PRO A 20 -3.26 -23.47 -40.71
CA PRO A 20 -3.46 -24.01 -39.40
C PRO A 20 -2.21 -23.91 -38.49
N LEU A 21 -1.02 -23.81 -39.06
CA LEU A 21 0.22 -23.67 -38.30
C LEU A 21 0.36 -22.26 -37.67
N THR A 22 -0.15 -21.22 -38.35
CA THR A 22 -0.19 -19.85 -37.85
C THR A 22 -1.36 -19.63 -36.92
N TRP A 23 -2.50 -20.30 -37.14
CA TRP A 23 -3.67 -20.20 -36.27
C TRP A 23 -3.49 -20.85 -34.89
N ARG A 24 -2.63 -21.87 -34.78
CA ARG A 24 -2.34 -22.50 -33.47
C ARG A 24 -1.64 -21.58 -32.46
N LYS A 25 -1.10 -20.42 -32.91
CA LYS A 25 -0.43 -19.46 -32.02
C LYS A 25 -1.34 -18.38 -31.44
N THR A 26 -2.61 -18.28 -31.86
CA THR A 26 -3.49 -17.17 -31.49
C THR A 26 -4.72 -17.55 -30.68
N THR A 27 -4.88 -18.81 -30.29
CA THR A 27 -5.92 -19.23 -29.34
C THR A 27 -5.29 -19.54 -27.98
N SER A 28 -4.51 -18.61 -27.44
CA SER A 28 -4.38 -18.53 -25.98
C SER A 28 -5.75 -18.09 -25.48
N ALA A 29 -6.42 -18.95 -24.72
CA ALA A 29 -7.56 -18.54 -23.90
C ALA A 29 -7.15 -17.25 -23.18
N PRO A 30 -8.04 -16.26 -23.02
CA PRO A 30 -7.71 -15.06 -22.28
C PRO A 30 -7.14 -15.52 -20.93
N ALA A 31 -5.87 -15.20 -20.69
CA ALA A 31 -5.23 -15.53 -19.43
C ALA A 31 -6.13 -14.96 -18.34
N ALA A 32 -6.51 -15.79 -17.38
CA ALA A 32 -7.29 -15.33 -16.24
C ALA A 32 -6.53 -14.14 -15.63
N ALA A 33 -7.25 -13.11 -15.23
CA ALA A 33 -6.65 -11.97 -14.54
C ALA A 33 -5.79 -12.51 -13.39
N SER A 34 -4.47 -12.31 -13.49
CA SER A 34 -3.53 -12.77 -12.46
C SER A 34 -3.41 -11.71 -11.37
N ALA A 35 -3.19 -12.14 -10.13
CA ALA A 35 -2.80 -11.22 -9.08
C ALA A 35 -1.46 -10.58 -9.44
N LEU A 36 -1.34 -9.27 -9.27
CA LEU A 36 -0.06 -8.57 -9.44
C LEU A 36 0.88 -8.92 -8.29
N VAL A 37 0.32 -8.90 -7.08
CA VAL A 37 1.08 -8.99 -5.84
C VAL A 37 0.81 -10.36 -5.23
N GLU A 38 1.82 -11.21 -5.25
CA GLU A 38 1.77 -12.55 -4.64
C GLU A 38 2.64 -12.52 -3.39
N PHE A 39 2.01 -12.71 -2.22
CA PHE A 39 2.69 -12.78 -0.94
C PHE A 39 1.88 -13.61 0.07
N ASP A 40 2.57 -14.19 1.04
CA ASP A 40 1.94 -14.80 2.20
C ASP A 40 1.80 -13.76 3.30
N ARG A 41 0.56 -13.35 3.62
CA ARG A 41 0.26 -12.36 4.66
C ARG A 41 0.91 -12.69 6.01
N GLY A 42 0.94 -13.99 6.36
CA GLY A 42 1.56 -14.44 7.61
C GLY A 42 3.07 -14.25 7.64
N ALA A 43 3.71 -14.27 6.47
CA ALA A 43 5.14 -14.11 6.30
C ALA A 43 5.60 -12.67 6.09
N VAL A 44 4.65 -11.73 5.83
CA VAL A 44 5.01 -10.31 5.64
C VAL A 44 5.57 -9.72 6.93
N THR A 45 6.78 -9.23 6.87
CA THR A 45 7.49 -8.58 7.97
C THR A 45 7.59 -7.06 7.82
N ARG A 46 7.46 -6.55 6.59
CA ARG A 46 7.54 -5.11 6.31
C ARG A 46 6.78 -4.75 5.04
N VAL A 47 6.15 -3.58 5.07
CA VAL A 47 5.53 -2.93 3.91
C VAL A 47 6.02 -1.50 3.84
N GLU A 48 6.48 -1.06 2.67
CA GLU A 48 6.84 0.33 2.42
C GLU A 48 5.96 0.87 1.30
N VAL A 49 5.43 2.08 1.48
CA VAL A 49 4.67 2.78 0.44
C VAL A 49 5.25 4.17 0.27
N ASP A 50 5.65 4.50 -0.96
CA ASP A 50 6.25 5.79 -1.29
C ASP A 50 5.42 6.51 -2.36
N GLU A 51 5.22 7.80 -2.17
CA GLU A 51 4.54 8.71 -3.10
C GLU A 51 5.55 9.45 -3.98
N GLY A 52 6.12 8.74 -4.94
CA GLY A 52 7.13 9.32 -5.82
C GLY A 52 8.48 9.55 -5.13
N PRO A 53 9.53 9.85 -5.91
CA PRO A 53 10.83 10.22 -5.38
C PRO A 53 10.74 11.49 -4.54
N ASP A 54 11.40 11.51 -3.38
CA ASP A 54 11.51 12.67 -2.48
C ASP A 54 10.18 13.21 -1.91
N LYS A 55 9.13 12.40 -1.93
CA LYS A 55 7.81 12.72 -1.36
C LYS A 55 7.51 11.91 -0.11
N ALA A 56 6.24 11.88 0.29
CA ALA A 56 5.79 11.11 1.44
C ALA A 56 6.14 9.63 1.30
N SER A 57 6.57 9.04 2.41
CA SER A 57 6.91 7.62 2.52
C SER A 57 6.49 7.10 3.87
N VAL A 58 5.89 5.92 3.90
CA VAL A 58 5.60 5.19 5.11
C VAL A 58 6.26 3.82 5.07
N ALA A 59 6.86 3.43 6.19
CA ALA A 59 7.38 2.09 6.40
C ALA A 59 6.69 1.48 7.62
N LEU A 60 5.97 0.40 7.36
CA LEU A 60 5.27 -0.41 8.36
C LEU A 60 6.12 -1.65 8.60
N ALA A 61 6.41 -1.98 9.85
CA ALA A 61 7.18 -3.16 10.21
C ALA A 61 6.43 -3.98 11.25
N ARG A 62 6.55 -5.30 11.18
CA ARG A 62 5.99 -6.19 12.18
C ARG A 62 6.91 -6.22 13.40
N GLU A 63 6.36 -6.01 14.58
CA GLU A 63 7.08 -6.07 15.85
C GLU A 63 6.25 -6.88 16.86
N GLY A 64 6.75 -8.07 17.22
CA GLY A 64 5.97 -9.03 17.99
C GLY A 64 4.70 -9.46 17.24
N ASP A 65 3.55 -9.34 17.91
CA ASP A 65 2.24 -9.69 17.34
C ASP A 65 1.57 -8.51 16.62
N GLY A 66 2.17 -7.31 16.66
CA GLY A 66 1.59 -6.10 16.10
C GLY A 66 2.40 -5.50 14.96
N TRP A 67 2.00 -4.28 14.57
CA TRP A 67 2.67 -3.46 13.58
C TRP A 67 3.12 -2.14 14.18
N VAL A 68 4.22 -1.60 13.67
CA VAL A 68 4.73 -0.27 14.02
C VAL A 68 4.96 0.55 12.77
N VAL A 69 4.82 1.87 12.87
CA VAL A 69 5.19 2.84 11.83
C VAL A 69 6.68 3.15 12.00
N ALA A 70 7.54 2.33 11.40
CA ALA A 70 8.98 2.41 11.54
C ALA A 70 9.55 3.74 11.02
N SER A 71 8.94 4.33 9.98
CA SER A 71 9.32 5.66 9.45
C SER A 71 8.98 6.82 10.38
N ALA A 72 8.14 6.59 11.41
CA ALA A 72 7.69 7.61 12.36
C ALA A 72 8.15 7.31 13.79
N GLY A 73 9.33 6.72 13.96
CA GLY A 73 9.92 6.47 15.28
C GLY A 73 9.39 5.22 15.98
N GLY A 74 8.75 4.29 15.27
CA GLY A 74 8.29 3.02 15.82
C GLY A 74 6.99 3.13 16.63
N PHE A 75 6.16 4.16 16.40
CA PHE A 75 4.84 4.22 17.01
C PHE A 75 3.99 3.01 16.60
N ALA A 76 3.15 2.55 17.51
CA ALA A 76 2.19 1.48 17.22
C ALA A 76 1.35 1.84 15.99
N ALA A 77 1.18 0.90 15.08
CA ALA A 77 0.33 1.07 13.93
C ALA A 77 -1.06 0.48 14.22
N LYS A 78 -2.09 1.08 13.64
CA LYS A 78 -3.43 0.51 13.60
C LYS A 78 -3.39 -0.77 12.78
N THR A 79 -3.51 -1.90 13.43
CA THR A 79 -3.43 -3.22 12.79
C THR A 79 -4.49 -3.36 11.70
N GLU A 80 -5.69 -2.83 11.91
CA GLU A 80 -6.79 -2.89 10.94
C GLU A 80 -6.42 -2.20 9.62
N GLU A 81 -5.84 -1.00 9.68
CA GLU A 81 -5.42 -0.24 8.49
C GLU A 81 -4.31 -0.96 7.71
N VAL A 82 -3.39 -1.62 8.42
CA VAL A 82 -2.33 -2.43 7.79
C VAL A 82 -2.92 -3.67 7.14
N ASP A 83 -3.86 -4.34 7.79
CA ASP A 83 -4.54 -5.51 7.26
C ASP A 83 -5.42 -5.17 6.04
N GLU A 84 -6.05 -4.00 6.04
CA GLU A 84 -6.79 -3.47 4.89
C GLU A 84 -5.85 -3.21 3.72
N LEU A 85 -4.70 -2.56 3.94
CA LEU A 85 -3.69 -2.36 2.90
C LEU A 85 -3.20 -3.69 2.31
N LEU A 86 -2.90 -4.68 3.15
CA LEU A 86 -2.47 -6.00 2.69
C LEU A 86 -3.59 -6.73 1.93
N THR A 87 -4.85 -6.57 2.35
CA THR A 87 -6.01 -7.11 1.63
C THR A 87 -6.10 -6.49 0.24
N LEU A 88 -6.09 -5.18 0.19
CA LEU A 88 -6.16 -4.41 -1.05
C LEU A 88 -5.07 -4.84 -2.04
N LEU A 89 -3.81 -4.91 -1.57
CA LEU A 89 -2.68 -5.33 -2.40
C LEU A 89 -2.86 -6.73 -2.99
N GLY A 90 -3.39 -7.67 -2.21
CA GLY A 90 -3.68 -9.04 -2.67
C GLY A 90 -4.86 -9.14 -3.64
N GLU A 91 -5.77 -8.16 -3.63
CA GLU A 91 -6.95 -8.10 -4.50
C GLU A 91 -6.72 -7.36 -5.82
N ILE A 92 -5.59 -6.68 -6.00
CA ILE A 92 -5.24 -6.02 -7.26
C ILE A 92 -5.14 -7.03 -8.38
N LYS A 93 -5.97 -6.88 -9.41
CA LYS A 93 -6.03 -7.77 -10.56
C LYS A 93 -5.50 -7.09 -11.81
N LEU A 94 -4.56 -7.74 -12.48
CA LEU A 94 -4.02 -7.29 -13.75
C LEU A 94 -4.94 -7.64 -14.92
N SER A 95 -4.93 -6.79 -15.94
CA SER A 95 -5.45 -7.17 -17.27
C SER A 95 -4.65 -8.35 -17.82
N PRO A 96 -5.28 -9.24 -18.60
CA PRO A 96 -4.59 -10.40 -19.17
C PRO A 96 -3.54 -10.01 -20.24
N THR A 97 -3.59 -8.79 -20.74
CA THR A 97 -2.69 -8.29 -21.76
C THR A 97 -1.96 -7.05 -21.23
N PRO A 98 -0.63 -6.95 -21.40
CA PRO A 98 0.10 -5.75 -21.03
C PRO A 98 -0.31 -4.58 -21.94
N ILE A 99 -0.33 -3.38 -21.39
CA ILE A 99 -0.56 -2.12 -22.12
C ILE A 99 0.72 -1.58 -22.73
N ALA A 100 1.88 -1.97 -22.20
CA ALA A 100 3.20 -1.70 -22.75
C ALA A 100 4.15 -2.84 -22.41
N THR A 101 5.17 -3.06 -23.26
CA THR A 101 6.15 -4.14 -23.10
C THR A 101 7.59 -3.63 -23.24
N GLN A 102 7.80 -2.32 -23.20
CA GLN A 102 9.10 -1.70 -23.37
C GLN A 102 9.36 -0.67 -22.28
N ALA A 103 10.56 -0.66 -21.73
CA ALA A 103 10.97 0.22 -20.64
C ALA A 103 10.82 1.72 -20.96
N VAL A 104 10.90 2.12 -22.23
CA VAL A 104 10.71 3.51 -22.65
C VAL A 104 9.33 4.07 -22.29
N SER A 105 8.33 3.20 -22.11
CA SER A 105 6.96 3.61 -21.75
C SER A 105 6.77 3.82 -20.24
N HIS A 106 7.70 3.37 -19.40
CA HIS A 106 7.53 3.39 -17.95
C HIS A 106 7.33 4.80 -17.38
N GLY A 107 8.09 5.78 -17.88
CA GLY A 107 7.99 7.17 -17.45
C GLY A 107 6.62 7.79 -17.76
N ALA A 108 6.12 7.59 -18.98
CA ALA A 108 4.81 8.10 -19.41
C ALA A 108 3.65 7.45 -18.65
N LEU A 109 3.83 6.20 -18.19
CA LEU A 109 2.83 5.46 -17.42
C LEU A 109 2.96 5.61 -15.90
N GLY A 110 3.92 6.42 -15.42
CA GLY A 110 4.13 6.68 -13.99
C GLY A 110 4.66 5.48 -13.20
N VAL A 111 5.33 4.52 -13.86
CA VAL A 111 5.82 3.26 -13.27
C VAL A 111 7.33 3.05 -13.44
N ALA A 112 8.08 4.10 -13.79
CA ALA A 112 9.55 4.04 -13.87
C ALA A 112 10.17 3.98 -12.47
N ALA A 113 11.33 3.33 -12.33
CA ALA A 113 12.02 3.20 -11.04
C ALA A 113 12.41 4.54 -10.41
N GLU A 114 12.70 5.56 -11.23
CA GLU A 114 13.05 6.92 -10.79
C GLU A 114 11.96 7.96 -11.05
N GLY A 115 10.76 7.53 -11.48
CA GLY A 115 9.67 8.42 -11.88
C GLY A 115 8.30 7.76 -11.70
N TYR A 116 8.13 7.05 -10.59
CA TYR A 116 6.85 6.41 -10.23
C TYR A 116 5.91 7.41 -9.52
N GLU A 117 4.62 7.16 -9.61
CA GLU A 117 3.64 7.88 -8.80
C GLU A 117 3.42 7.20 -7.45
N ARG A 118 3.54 5.88 -7.38
CA ARG A 118 3.51 5.09 -6.15
C ARG A 118 4.45 3.89 -6.26
N ARG A 119 5.23 3.64 -5.23
CA ARG A 119 6.04 2.42 -5.08
C ARG A 119 5.58 1.69 -3.84
N VAL A 120 5.41 0.38 -3.96
CA VAL A 120 5.12 -0.51 -2.83
C VAL A 120 6.20 -1.57 -2.77
N VAL A 121 6.81 -1.73 -1.59
CA VAL A 121 7.77 -2.80 -1.31
C VAL A 121 7.19 -3.70 -0.24
N ILE A 122 7.11 -5.01 -0.50
CA ILE A 122 6.68 -6.01 0.46
C ILE A 122 7.88 -6.89 0.78
N ALA A 123 8.17 -7.06 2.06
CA ALA A 123 9.21 -7.96 2.54
C ALA A 123 8.60 -9.15 3.28
N GLU A 124 8.98 -10.35 2.87
CA GLU A 124 8.69 -11.63 3.51
C GLU A 124 10.04 -12.20 4.03
N GLY A 125 10.36 -11.88 5.29
CA GLY A 125 11.68 -12.18 5.83
C GLY A 125 12.79 -11.44 5.08
N SER A 126 13.66 -12.17 4.38
CA SER A 126 14.74 -11.60 3.57
C SER A 126 14.37 -11.30 2.12
N GLU A 127 13.27 -11.84 1.63
CA GLU A 127 12.78 -11.59 0.27
C GLU A 127 12.07 -10.24 0.19
N ARG A 128 12.38 -9.46 -0.85
CA ARG A 128 11.72 -8.17 -1.12
C ARG A 128 11.15 -8.16 -2.52
N LYS A 129 9.90 -7.76 -2.64
CA LYS A 129 9.17 -7.60 -3.91
C LYS A 129 8.77 -6.14 -4.04
N THR A 130 9.14 -5.52 -5.16
CA THR A 130 8.85 -4.11 -5.43
C THR A 130 7.86 -3.98 -6.59
N TYR A 131 6.88 -3.12 -6.41
CA TYR A 131 5.83 -2.84 -7.39
C TYR A 131 5.72 -1.34 -7.59
N PHE A 132 5.53 -0.93 -8.83
CA PHE A 132 5.31 0.47 -9.21
C PHE A 132 3.90 0.64 -9.74
N PHE A 133 3.26 1.71 -9.32
CA PHE A 133 1.92 2.07 -9.74
C PHE A 133 1.90 3.50 -10.24
N GLY A 134 1.17 3.71 -11.34
CA GLY A 134 0.89 5.01 -11.92
C GLY A 134 -0.59 5.16 -12.20
N ARG A 135 -1.05 6.40 -12.42
CA ARG A 135 -2.44 6.70 -12.76
C ARG A 135 -2.76 6.21 -14.16
N SER A 136 -3.93 5.61 -14.32
CA SER A 136 -4.46 5.25 -15.63
C SER A 136 -5.56 6.24 -16.05
N ASP A 137 -5.48 6.74 -17.29
CA ASP A 137 -6.51 7.62 -17.87
C ASP A 137 -7.85 6.91 -18.04
N ALA A 138 -7.84 5.58 -18.11
CA ALA A 138 -9.05 4.75 -18.23
C ALA A 138 -9.72 4.44 -16.87
N GLY A 139 -9.21 5.01 -15.78
CA GLY A 139 -9.56 4.65 -14.42
C GLY A 139 -8.81 3.41 -13.93
N GLY A 140 -8.50 3.35 -12.63
CA GLY A 140 -7.64 2.31 -12.04
C GLY A 140 -6.16 2.70 -12.08
N LEU A 141 -5.29 1.71 -12.17
CA LEU A 141 -3.84 1.87 -12.09
C LEU A 141 -3.13 1.30 -13.31
N ASN A 142 -2.00 1.89 -13.66
CA ASN A 142 -0.93 1.22 -14.39
C ASN A 142 -0.05 0.51 -13.36
N ALA A 143 0.33 -0.74 -13.59
CA ALA A 143 1.08 -1.52 -12.62
C ALA A 143 2.22 -2.29 -13.26
N ARG A 144 3.38 -2.29 -12.60
CA ARG A 144 4.58 -2.98 -13.02
C ARG A 144 5.30 -3.60 -11.82
N ARG A 145 5.79 -4.82 -11.98
CA ARG A 145 6.75 -5.42 -11.03
C ARG A 145 8.15 -4.90 -11.35
N ASP A 146 8.95 -4.68 -10.34
CA ASP A 146 10.36 -4.35 -10.55
C ASP A 146 11.11 -5.48 -11.27
N GLY A 147 12.00 -5.11 -12.19
CA GLY A 147 12.69 -6.06 -13.07
C GLY A 147 11.91 -6.46 -14.33
N ASP A 148 10.61 -6.20 -14.42
CA ASP A 148 9.81 -6.49 -15.61
C ASP A 148 9.67 -5.24 -16.49
N ASP A 149 9.72 -5.43 -17.82
CA ASP A 149 9.43 -4.36 -18.78
C ASP A 149 7.92 -4.20 -19.04
N ALA A 150 7.15 -5.24 -18.77
CA ALA A 150 5.73 -5.27 -19.04
C ALA A 150 4.94 -4.44 -18.01
N VAL A 151 4.09 -3.54 -18.52
CA VAL A 151 3.14 -2.74 -17.73
C VAL A 151 1.73 -3.23 -18.02
N TYR A 152 0.94 -3.36 -16.98
CA TYR A 152 -0.43 -3.84 -17.06
C TYR A 152 -1.41 -2.79 -16.54
N ALA A 153 -2.61 -2.77 -17.11
CA ALA A 153 -3.72 -2.11 -16.44
C ALA A 153 -4.13 -2.94 -15.22
N ALA A 154 -4.29 -2.29 -14.07
CA ALA A 154 -4.69 -2.93 -12.82
C ALA A 154 -6.01 -2.33 -12.30
N ARG A 155 -6.79 -3.16 -11.63
CA ARG A 155 -8.09 -2.81 -11.04
C ARG A 155 -8.16 -3.31 -9.60
N GLY A 156 -9.07 -2.74 -8.83
CA GLY A 156 -9.29 -3.10 -7.43
C GLY A 156 -8.68 -2.11 -6.45
N ALA A 157 -7.88 -1.14 -6.94
CA ALA A 157 -7.30 -0.08 -6.14
C ALA A 157 -7.15 1.21 -6.94
N THR A 158 -6.97 2.32 -6.22
CA THR A 158 -6.54 3.62 -6.75
C THR A 158 -5.25 4.07 -6.05
N LEU A 159 -4.61 5.14 -6.52
CA LEU A 159 -3.42 5.68 -5.84
C LEU A 159 -3.73 6.21 -4.44
N LEU A 160 -4.97 6.63 -4.18
CA LEU A 160 -5.39 7.14 -2.86
C LEU A 160 -5.47 6.01 -1.83
N ASP A 161 -5.88 4.82 -2.26
CA ASP A 161 -5.97 3.65 -1.40
C ASP A 161 -4.58 3.13 -0.97
N LEU A 162 -3.53 3.49 -1.72
CA LEU A 162 -2.13 3.20 -1.41
C LEU A 162 -1.50 4.41 -0.70
N SER A 163 -1.99 4.76 0.50
CA SER A 163 -1.48 5.91 1.26
C SER A 163 -0.01 5.74 1.66
N ALA A 164 0.77 6.80 1.45
CA ALA A 164 2.14 6.94 1.93
C ALA A 164 2.23 7.84 3.18
N GLY A 165 1.09 8.29 3.71
CA GLY A 165 1.01 9.12 4.89
C GLY A 165 1.17 8.31 6.17
N GLY A 166 2.30 8.43 6.87
CA GLY A 166 2.53 7.71 8.13
C GLY A 166 1.46 7.98 9.19
N GLY A 167 0.87 9.18 9.19
CA GLY A 167 -0.18 9.57 10.12
C GLY A 167 -1.49 8.78 9.98
N ASP A 168 -1.75 8.18 8.83
CA ASP A 168 -2.94 7.37 8.58
C ASP A 168 -2.89 6.04 9.32
N TYR A 169 -1.67 5.54 9.54
CA TYR A 169 -1.42 4.26 10.19
C TYR A 169 -1.08 4.36 11.67
N ILE A 170 -0.77 5.54 12.22
CA ILE A 170 -0.41 5.66 13.64
C ILE A 170 -1.62 5.44 14.52
N GLU A 171 -1.51 4.47 15.46
CA GLU A 171 -2.45 4.35 16.57
C GLU A 171 -2.30 5.55 17.49
N ARG A 172 -3.37 6.29 17.70
CA ARG A 172 -3.37 7.50 18.53
C ARG A 172 -4.02 7.30 19.89
N GLU A 173 -4.75 6.20 20.06
CA GLU A 173 -5.35 5.86 21.33
C GLU A 173 -4.39 5.07 22.22
N TYR A 174 -3.43 5.76 22.83
CA TYR A 174 -2.47 5.14 23.75
C TYR A 174 -3.06 4.78 25.12
N LEU A 175 -4.15 5.43 25.51
CA LEU A 175 -4.79 5.27 26.80
C LEU A 175 -6.29 5.28 26.60
N ASN A 176 -6.91 4.12 26.67
CA ASN A 176 -8.35 4.00 26.77
C ASN A 176 -8.72 4.00 28.26
N VAL A 177 -8.68 5.19 28.89
CA VAL A 177 -8.98 5.38 30.27
C VAL A 177 -10.40 5.91 30.41
N ASN A 178 -11.22 5.24 31.20
CA ASN A 178 -12.51 5.79 31.58
C ASN A 178 -12.30 6.98 32.51
N VAL A 179 -12.32 8.20 31.97
CA VAL A 179 -12.10 9.45 32.72
C VAL A 179 -13.05 9.57 33.93
N GLY A 180 -14.25 8.96 33.85
CA GLY A 180 -15.21 8.91 34.94
C GLY A 180 -14.74 8.10 36.15
N GLN A 181 -13.82 7.17 35.96
CA GLN A 181 -13.23 6.30 37.00
C GLN A 181 -11.82 6.71 37.41
N LEU A 182 -11.29 7.77 36.78
CA LEU A 182 -9.96 8.28 37.11
C LEU A 182 -10.01 9.14 38.35
N ASP A 183 -9.29 8.75 39.39
CA ASP A 183 -9.20 9.49 40.68
C ASP A 183 -7.94 10.38 40.71
N THR A 184 -6.85 9.97 40.05
CA THR A 184 -5.60 10.70 40.07
C THR A 184 -4.88 10.53 38.74
N PHE A 185 -4.15 11.56 38.28
CA PHE A 185 -3.15 11.43 37.18
C PHE A 185 -1.98 12.36 37.42
N SER A 186 -0.85 12.04 36.79
CA SER A 186 0.35 12.86 36.82
C SER A 186 0.87 13.09 35.40
N ILE A 187 1.23 14.33 35.09
CA ILE A 187 1.93 14.70 33.87
C ILE A 187 3.36 15.10 34.22
N VAL A 188 4.33 14.38 33.66
CA VAL A 188 5.76 14.69 33.83
C VAL A 188 6.28 15.25 32.53
N THR A 189 6.80 16.47 32.59
CA THR A 189 7.42 17.17 31.46
C THR A 189 8.84 17.61 31.84
N PRO A 190 9.69 17.98 30.87
CA PRO A 190 10.99 18.60 31.19
C PRO A 190 10.88 19.87 32.05
N ALA A 191 9.73 20.55 32.05
CA ALA A 191 9.47 21.75 32.84
C ALA A 191 9.00 21.44 34.28
N GLY A 192 8.65 20.20 34.59
CA GLY A 192 8.18 19.81 35.91
C GLY A 192 7.10 18.73 35.88
N ARG A 193 6.57 18.46 37.07
CA ARG A 193 5.51 17.48 37.30
C ARG A 193 4.23 18.20 37.72
N ILE A 194 3.11 17.79 37.18
CA ILE A 194 1.77 18.22 37.56
C ILE A 194 1.01 16.99 38.06
N ASP A 195 0.52 17.05 39.26
CA ASP A 195 -0.33 16.00 39.87
C ASP A 195 -1.75 16.53 40.00
N ALA A 196 -2.72 15.77 39.51
CA ALA A 196 -4.12 16.06 39.63
C ALA A 196 -4.85 14.94 40.45
N GLN A 197 -5.77 15.34 41.30
CA GLN A 197 -6.57 14.42 42.11
C GLN A 197 -8.05 14.85 42.08
N ARG A 198 -8.95 13.89 42.03
CA ARG A 198 -10.38 14.12 42.09
C ARG A 198 -10.86 14.08 43.55
N VAL A 199 -11.45 15.16 44.01
CA VAL A 199 -12.00 15.27 45.39
C VAL A 199 -13.42 15.79 45.29
N GLY A 200 -14.39 15.02 45.79
CA GLY A 200 -15.80 15.41 45.74
C GLY A 200 -16.39 15.57 44.34
N GLY A 201 -15.77 14.94 43.33
CA GLY A 201 -16.19 15.06 41.95
C GLY A 201 -15.48 16.15 41.15
N GLU A 202 -14.70 17.00 41.82
CA GLU A 202 -13.93 18.09 41.18
C GLU A 202 -12.45 17.77 41.12
N TRP A 203 -11.77 18.23 40.06
CA TRP A 203 -10.33 18.06 39.90
C TRP A 203 -9.57 19.15 40.65
N ILE A 204 -8.61 18.75 41.47
CA ILE A 204 -7.69 19.61 42.21
C ILE A 204 -6.26 19.34 41.74
N LEU A 205 -5.51 20.41 41.42
CA LEU A 205 -4.08 20.33 41.13
C LEU A 205 -3.26 20.49 42.41
N ALA A 206 -2.35 19.54 42.64
CA ALA A 206 -1.41 19.64 43.75
C ALA A 206 -0.34 20.73 43.45
N GLY A 207 0.00 21.53 44.46
CA GLY A 207 1.09 22.53 44.34
C GLY A 207 0.73 23.82 43.64
N LEU A 208 -0.56 24.15 43.47
CA LEU A 208 -0.98 25.46 42.98
C LEU A 208 -0.58 26.55 44.00
N PRO A 209 -0.04 27.71 43.55
CA PRO A 209 0.20 28.86 44.40
C PRO A 209 -1.10 29.39 45.02
N GLU A 210 -1.00 29.96 46.23
CA GLU A 210 -2.15 30.58 46.93
C GLU A 210 -2.90 31.58 46.00
N GLY A 211 -4.23 31.44 45.94
CA GLY A 211 -5.10 32.30 45.13
C GLY A 211 -5.26 31.89 43.68
N ARG A 212 -4.70 30.76 43.24
CA ARG A 212 -4.98 30.15 41.95
C ARG A 212 -5.97 29.02 42.08
N VAL A 213 -6.96 29.01 41.18
CA VAL A 213 -7.97 27.92 41.08
C VAL A 213 -7.70 27.15 39.81
N ALA A 214 -7.77 25.83 39.91
CA ALA A 214 -7.65 24.97 38.75
C ALA A 214 -8.89 25.09 37.85
N ASP A 215 -8.68 25.16 36.53
CA ASP A 215 -9.79 25.01 35.59
C ASP A 215 -10.13 23.52 35.45
N GLY A 216 -11.20 23.11 36.15
CA GLY A 216 -11.63 21.71 36.15
C GLY A 216 -12.04 21.18 34.77
N GLU A 217 -12.58 22.02 33.90
CA GLU A 217 -12.90 21.62 32.51
C GLU A 217 -11.64 21.40 31.68
N ALA A 218 -10.63 22.24 31.83
CA ALA A 218 -9.34 22.07 31.16
C ALA A 218 -8.63 20.80 31.62
N ILE A 219 -8.69 20.48 32.89
CA ILE A 219 -8.13 19.26 33.47
C ILE A 219 -8.87 18.04 32.95
N GLY A 220 -10.21 18.07 32.94
CA GLY A 220 -11.02 16.96 32.40
C GLY A 220 -10.84 16.69 30.92
N ARG A 221 -10.36 17.68 30.14
CA ARG A 221 -9.98 17.48 28.71
C ARG A 221 -8.57 16.93 28.54
N ALA A 222 -7.72 17.03 29.54
CA ALA A 222 -6.33 16.55 29.54
C ALA A 222 -6.20 15.14 30.15
N ALA A 223 -7.20 14.67 30.88
CA ALA A 223 -7.30 13.33 31.45
C ALA A 223 -7.91 12.35 30.44
#